data_c73ebc3c9da0d3b1d9fc7af846efda0d
#
_entry.id   c73ebc3c9da0d3b1d9fc7af846efda0d
#
_cell.length_a   1.000
_cell.length_b   1.000
_cell.length_c   1.000
_cell.angle_alpha   90.00
_cell.angle_beta   90.00
_cell.angle_gamma   90.00
#
_symmetry.space_group_name_H-M   'P 1'
#
loop_
_entity.id
_entity.type
_entity.pdbx_description
1 polymer ?
#
loop_
_entity_poly.entity_id
_entity_poly.type
_entity_poly.pdbx_seq_one_letter_code
_entity_poly.pdbx_strand_id
1 'polypeptide(L)'
;EEQFRPYVMHQFQDGRKEWLFDGFLFLEFSDGKGRRYAQGYGKDARKQEWEWLLQRLFEEGKSLSALDACIETVKKEIGEPEFRHRVVIGLPAAMFRQRDWGELNGKTLCFLYREDQVAATRWYVDRVLESFRNANYKNLDLAGFYWVDEDIAHNGDLSLSVSEYIHSKNLLFYWIPYWKAVGYDKWRELGFDMAYLQPNHFFEENIPDS
;
A
#
# COMPACT_ATOMS: atom_id res chain seq x y z
N GLU A 1 14.40 12.98 -1.86
CA GLU A 1 14.26 13.49 -3.24
C GLU A 1 15.17 12.70 -4.20
N GLU A 2 16.46 12.65 -3.98
CA GLU A 2 17.42 11.93 -4.84
C GLU A 2 17.11 10.45 -5.01
N GLN A 3 16.58 9.78 -3.99
CA GLN A 3 16.23 8.36 -4.04
C GLN A 3 15.11 8.03 -5.03
N PHE A 4 14.18 8.96 -5.28
CA PHE A 4 13.09 8.74 -6.23
C PHE A 4 13.48 9.06 -7.67
N ARG A 5 14.47 9.91 -7.87
CA ARG A 5 14.84 10.39 -9.19
C ARG A 5 15.07 9.30 -10.25
N PRO A 6 15.79 8.17 -9.97
CA PRO A 6 15.99 7.09 -10.94
C PRO A 6 14.71 6.37 -11.36
N TYR A 7 13.62 6.51 -10.59
CA TYR A 7 12.31 5.91 -10.87
C TYR A 7 11.36 6.91 -11.53
N VAL A 8 11.58 8.20 -11.33
CA VAL A 8 10.76 9.27 -11.93
C VAL A 8 11.23 9.59 -13.34
N MET A 9 12.55 9.58 -13.57
CA MET A 9 13.16 9.98 -14.85
C MET A 9 14.28 9.03 -15.25
N HIS A 10 14.31 8.65 -16.52
CA HIS A 10 15.42 7.95 -17.15
C HIS A 10 16.25 8.90 -18.00
N GLN A 11 17.59 8.79 -17.91
CA GLN A 11 18.52 9.46 -18.79
C GLN A 11 19.24 8.44 -19.68
N PHE A 12 19.06 8.55 -20.99
CA PHE A 12 19.72 7.70 -21.99
C PHE A 12 21.19 8.07 -22.17
N GLN A 13 21.95 7.17 -22.79
CA GLN A 13 23.38 7.39 -23.07
C GLN A 13 23.65 8.58 -24.01
N ASP A 14 22.69 8.89 -24.89
CA ASP A 14 22.74 10.05 -25.78
C ASP A 14 22.39 11.38 -25.10
N GLY A 15 22.12 11.35 -23.80
CA GLY A 15 21.74 12.52 -22.99
C GLY A 15 20.27 12.86 -22.99
N ARG A 16 19.45 12.18 -23.79
CA ARG A 16 17.98 12.33 -23.79
C ARG A 16 17.41 11.90 -22.44
N LYS A 17 16.38 12.60 -21.97
CA LYS A 17 15.71 12.35 -20.70
C LYS A 17 14.22 12.14 -20.96
N GLU A 18 13.64 11.16 -20.27
CA GLU A 18 12.20 10.85 -20.37
C GLU A 18 11.62 10.49 -18.99
N TRP A 19 10.33 10.71 -18.81
CA TRP A 19 9.57 10.19 -17.68
C TRP A 19 9.61 8.67 -17.69
N LEU A 20 9.76 8.03 -16.51
CA LEU A 20 9.93 6.57 -16.43
C LEU A 20 8.68 5.88 -15.89
N PHE A 21 8.35 6.05 -14.62
CA PHE A 21 7.19 5.42 -14.01
C PHE A 21 6.12 6.45 -13.64
N ASP A 22 4.85 6.06 -13.87
CA ASP A 22 3.66 6.86 -13.53
C ASP A 22 2.97 6.40 -12.25
N GLY A 23 3.39 5.26 -11.65
CA GLY A 23 2.79 4.67 -10.45
C GLY A 23 3.82 4.23 -9.42
N PHE A 24 3.49 4.48 -8.14
CA PHE A 24 4.37 4.18 -7.00
C PHE A 24 3.57 3.51 -5.89
N LEU A 25 4.08 2.38 -5.39
CA LEU A 25 3.54 1.68 -4.23
C LEU A 25 4.35 2.03 -2.99
N PHE A 26 3.66 2.54 -1.96
CA PHE A 26 4.22 2.79 -0.64
C PHE A 26 3.71 1.74 0.34
N LEU A 27 4.60 0.91 0.85
CA LEU A 27 4.28 -0.13 1.82
C LEU A 27 5.42 -0.32 2.82
N GLU A 28 5.08 -0.84 3.99
CA GLU A 28 6.03 -1.30 5.00
C GLU A 28 5.56 -2.64 5.56
N PHE A 29 6.47 -3.58 5.75
CA PHE A 29 6.16 -4.88 6.38
C PHE A 29 6.39 -4.86 7.89
N SER A 30 7.20 -3.94 8.40
CA SER A 30 7.51 -3.80 9.82
C SER A 30 7.87 -2.38 10.21
N ASP A 31 7.81 -2.09 11.50
CA ASP A 31 8.27 -0.81 12.08
C ASP A 31 9.81 -0.73 12.27
N GLY A 32 10.53 -1.80 11.93
CA GLY A 32 11.96 -1.92 12.19
C GLY A 32 12.34 -2.07 13.68
N LYS A 33 11.35 -2.18 14.58
CA LYS A 33 11.52 -2.29 16.04
C LYS A 33 10.87 -3.55 16.62
N GLY A 34 10.49 -4.50 15.74
CA GLY A 34 9.93 -5.79 16.13
C GLY A 34 8.41 -5.89 16.02
N ARG A 35 7.71 -4.89 15.47
CA ARG A 35 6.30 -4.94 15.11
C ARG A 35 6.14 -5.10 13.61
N ARG A 36 5.14 -5.92 13.18
CA ARG A 36 4.88 -6.24 11.79
C ARG A 36 3.52 -5.70 11.33
N TYR A 37 3.47 -5.26 10.08
CA TYR A 37 2.25 -4.82 9.41
C TYR A 37 1.68 -5.87 8.46
N ALA A 38 2.42 -6.94 8.19
CA ALA A 38 2.02 -8.07 7.36
C ALA A 38 2.31 -9.40 8.08
N GLN A 39 1.81 -10.51 7.55
CA GLN A 39 2.16 -11.84 8.02
C GLN A 39 3.68 -12.06 7.94
N GLY A 40 4.29 -12.65 8.98
CA GLY A 40 5.74 -12.86 9.03
C GLY A 40 6.26 -12.91 10.47
N TYR A 41 7.52 -12.54 10.66
CA TYR A 41 8.17 -12.54 11.97
C TYR A 41 7.92 -11.23 12.72
N GLY A 42 7.74 -11.33 14.03
CA GLY A 42 7.55 -10.19 14.92
C GLY A 42 6.20 -10.22 15.64
N LYS A 43 5.97 -9.19 16.46
CA LYS A 43 4.70 -8.98 17.15
C LYS A 43 3.76 -8.19 16.27
N ASP A 44 2.46 -8.45 16.34
CA ASP A 44 1.46 -7.73 15.57
C ASP A 44 1.49 -6.23 15.92
N ALA A 45 1.43 -5.39 14.90
CA ALA A 45 1.36 -3.94 15.06
C ALA A 45 0.02 -3.55 15.67
N ARG A 46 0.06 -2.60 16.62
CA ARG A 46 -1.12 -2.05 17.28
C ARG A 46 -1.51 -0.72 16.64
N LYS A 47 -2.56 -0.10 17.11
CA LYS A 47 -3.02 1.19 16.61
C LYS A 47 -1.90 2.26 16.62
N GLN A 48 -1.10 2.31 17.69
CA GLN A 48 0.00 3.28 17.78
C GLN A 48 1.09 3.07 16.71
N GLU A 49 1.36 1.83 16.30
CA GLU A 49 2.29 1.54 15.21
C GLU A 49 1.65 1.88 13.86
N TRP A 50 0.33 1.70 13.70
CA TRP A 50 -0.40 2.15 12.51
C TRP A 50 -0.43 3.69 12.41
N GLU A 51 -0.59 4.40 13.53
CA GLU A 51 -0.47 5.87 13.59
C GLU A 51 0.94 6.34 13.24
N TRP A 52 1.97 5.65 13.73
CA TRP A 52 3.35 5.94 13.37
C TRP A 52 3.63 5.74 11.88
N LEU A 53 3.08 4.67 11.28
CA LEU A 53 3.18 4.41 9.84
C LEU A 53 2.55 5.56 9.04
N LEU A 54 1.36 6.02 9.44
CA LEU A 54 0.72 7.19 8.84
C LEU A 54 1.60 8.45 8.94
N GLN A 55 2.10 8.76 10.13
CA GLN A 55 2.98 9.92 10.33
C GLN A 55 4.20 9.86 9.41
N ARG A 56 4.85 8.71 9.32
CA ARG A 56 6.02 8.50 8.47
C ARG A 56 5.72 8.68 6.99
N LEU A 57 4.55 8.21 6.55
CA LEU A 57 4.12 8.31 5.15
C LEU A 57 3.92 9.76 4.71
N PHE A 58 3.39 10.61 5.60
CA PHE A 58 3.07 12.02 5.34
C PHE A 58 4.10 13.01 5.94
N GLU A 59 5.23 12.54 6.44
CA GLU A 59 6.28 13.39 7.00
C GLU A 59 6.90 14.27 5.90
N GLU A 60 7.01 15.57 6.18
CA GLU A 60 7.61 16.53 5.25
C GLU A 60 9.05 16.15 4.85
N GLY A 61 9.34 16.21 3.57
CA GLY A 61 10.65 15.84 3.02
C GLY A 61 10.92 14.33 2.93
N LYS A 62 9.95 13.49 3.30
CA LYS A 62 10.05 12.02 3.22
C LYS A 62 8.88 11.43 2.42
N SER A 63 8.99 10.16 2.08
CA SER A 63 7.94 9.35 1.42
C SER A 63 7.19 10.13 0.33
N LEU A 64 5.89 10.36 0.48
CA LEU A 64 5.05 11.04 -0.50
C LEU A 64 5.50 12.48 -0.77
N SER A 65 5.87 13.24 0.27
CA SER A 65 6.36 14.61 0.12
C SER A 65 7.67 14.67 -0.67
N ALA A 66 8.59 13.74 -0.45
CA ALA A 66 9.84 13.66 -1.20
C ALA A 66 9.62 13.26 -2.67
N LEU A 67 8.65 12.38 -2.95
CA LEU A 67 8.25 12.04 -4.32
C LEU A 67 7.64 13.22 -5.03
N ASP A 68 6.69 13.93 -4.42
CA ASP A 68 6.05 15.13 -5.00
C ASP A 68 7.08 16.22 -5.36
N ALA A 69 8.03 16.49 -4.45
CA ALA A 69 9.14 17.42 -4.69
C ALA A 69 10.11 16.95 -5.78
N CYS A 70 10.38 15.64 -5.87
CA CYS A 70 11.21 15.07 -6.93
C CYS A 70 10.56 15.26 -8.30
N ILE A 71 9.26 14.97 -8.44
CA ILE A 71 8.51 15.19 -9.68
C ILE A 71 8.53 16.66 -10.07
N GLU A 72 8.30 17.56 -9.12
CA GLU A 72 8.37 19.02 -9.37
C GLU A 72 9.74 19.47 -9.88
N THR A 73 10.82 18.85 -9.38
CA THR A 73 12.18 19.11 -9.84
C THR A 73 12.38 18.59 -11.27
N VAL A 74 11.94 17.36 -11.56
CA VAL A 74 12.05 16.75 -12.89
C VAL A 74 11.23 17.51 -13.94
N LYS A 75 10.04 18.02 -13.59
CA LYS A 75 9.22 18.88 -14.46
C LYS A 75 9.97 20.12 -14.95
N LYS A 76 10.81 20.71 -14.12
CA LYS A 76 11.64 21.87 -14.51
C LYS A 76 12.73 21.51 -15.51
N GLU A 77 13.13 20.24 -15.58
CA GLU A 77 14.19 19.77 -16.48
C GLU A 77 13.66 19.28 -17.83
N ILE A 78 12.55 18.53 -17.84
CA ILE A 78 12.06 17.84 -19.03
C ILE A 78 10.63 18.20 -19.43
N GLY A 79 9.98 19.14 -18.70
CA GLY A 79 8.60 19.57 -18.95
C GLY A 79 7.55 18.73 -18.24
N GLU A 80 6.28 19.11 -18.41
CA GLU A 80 5.13 18.42 -17.81
C GLU A 80 4.96 17.02 -18.39
N PRO A 81 4.64 16.01 -17.56
CA PRO A 81 4.26 14.69 -18.06
C PRO A 81 2.85 14.72 -18.69
N GLU A 82 2.57 13.81 -19.59
CA GLU A 82 1.22 13.61 -20.16
C GLU A 82 0.26 12.90 -19.18
N PHE A 83 0.73 12.51 -18.00
CA PHE A 83 0.00 11.77 -16.96
C PHE A 83 0.18 12.40 -15.59
N ARG A 84 -0.70 12.06 -14.66
CA ARG A 84 -0.51 12.33 -13.22
C ARG A 84 0.16 11.12 -12.58
N HIS A 85 1.12 11.36 -11.71
CA HIS A 85 1.76 10.28 -10.95
C HIS A 85 0.79 9.73 -9.90
N ARG A 86 0.56 8.43 -9.95
CA ARG A 86 -0.37 7.73 -9.09
C ARG A 86 0.35 7.06 -7.94
N VAL A 87 -0.23 7.12 -6.75
CA VAL A 87 0.29 6.43 -5.58
C VAL A 87 -0.73 5.44 -5.05
N VAL A 88 -0.23 4.27 -4.66
CA VAL A 88 -0.97 3.20 -3.98
C VAL A 88 -0.37 3.03 -2.60
N ILE A 89 -1.20 2.95 -1.57
CA ILE A 89 -0.75 2.88 -0.17
C ILE A 89 -1.10 1.53 0.43
N GLY A 90 -0.11 0.88 1.03
CA GLY A 90 -0.26 -0.40 1.72
C GLY A 90 -1.14 -0.28 2.97
N LEU A 91 -2.09 -1.20 3.10
CA LEU A 91 -2.92 -1.36 4.28
C LEU A 91 -2.20 -2.26 5.28
N PRO A 92 -1.93 -1.82 6.51
CA PRO A 92 -1.44 -2.75 7.53
C PRO A 92 -2.48 -3.83 7.82
N ALA A 93 -2.03 -5.07 7.94
CA ALA A 93 -2.91 -6.20 8.14
C ALA A 93 -3.54 -6.19 9.54
N ALA A 94 -4.87 -6.32 9.60
CA ALA A 94 -5.60 -6.57 10.83
C ALA A 94 -5.44 -8.05 11.21
N MET A 95 -4.36 -8.37 11.95
CA MET A 95 -3.91 -9.74 12.22
C MET A 95 -4.96 -10.58 12.92
N PHE A 96 -5.36 -11.68 12.30
CA PHE A 96 -6.33 -12.60 12.88
C PHE A 96 -5.93 -13.04 14.29
N ARG A 97 -6.88 -12.99 15.24
CA ARG A 97 -6.74 -13.29 16.67
C ARG A 97 -5.95 -12.26 17.51
N GLN A 98 -5.49 -11.15 16.95
CA GLN A 98 -4.91 -10.07 17.76
C GLN A 98 -5.98 -9.48 18.71
N ARG A 99 -5.60 -9.28 20.00
CA ARG A 99 -6.52 -8.79 21.04
C ARG A 99 -6.09 -7.46 21.65
N ASP A 100 -4.92 -6.96 21.28
CA ASP A 100 -4.26 -5.79 21.88
C ASP A 100 -4.02 -4.67 20.85
N TRP A 101 -4.83 -4.64 19.77
CA TRP A 101 -4.64 -3.63 18.74
C TRP A 101 -4.83 -2.21 19.27
N GLY A 102 -5.81 -2.00 20.12
CA GLY A 102 -6.08 -0.71 20.77
C GLY A 102 -7.56 -0.35 20.77
N GLU A 103 -7.83 0.93 21.09
CA GLU A 103 -9.18 1.45 21.21
C GLU A 103 -9.56 2.33 20.02
N LEU A 104 -10.80 2.19 19.56
CA LEU A 104 -11.42 3.05 18.55
C LEU A 104 -12.83 3.45 19.04
N ASN A 105 -13.07 4.76 19.12
CA ASN A 105 -14.35 5.34 19.54
C ASN A 105 -14.88 4.78 20.89
N GLY A 106 -14.00 4.59 21.89
CA GLY A 106 -14.36 4.07 23.21
C GLY A 106 -14.51 2.55 23.28
N LYS A 107 -14.27 1.82 22.17
CA LYS A 107 -14.31 0.35 22.12
C LYS A 107 -12.90 -0.21 21.91
N THR A 108 -12.45 -1.09 22.81
CA THR A 108 -11.25 -1.91 22.56
C THR A 108 -11.52 -2.93 21.48
N LEU A 109 -10.78 -2.88 20.37
CA LEU A 109 -10.96 -3.80 19.24
C LEU A 109 -10.26 -5.14 19.48
N CYS A 110 -10.94 -6.22 19.11
CA CYS A 110 -10.46 -7.59 19.19
C CYS A 110 -10.61 -8.28 17.83
N PHE A 111 -9.50 -8.59 17.17
CA PHE A 111 -9.50 -9.17 15.81
C PHE A 111 -9.85 -10.67 15.76
N LEU A 112 -10.49 -11.20 16.81
CA LEU A 112 -11.32 -12.39 16.74
C LEU A 112 -12.67 -12.11 16.03
N TYR A 113 -13.10 -10.85 16.05
CA TYR A 113 -14.35 -10.41 15.45
C TYR A 113 -14.05 -9.68 14.14
N ARG A 114 -14.70 -10.11 13.08
CA ARG A 114 -14.51 -9.56 11.73
C ARG A 114 -14.85 -8.07 11.65
N GLU A 115 -15.92 -7.68 12.33
CA GLU A 115 -16.34 -6.28 12.40
C GLU A 115 -15.27 -5.36 13.00
N ASP A 116 -14.48 -5.83 13.96
CA ASP A 116 -13.40 -5.05 14.56
C ASP A 116 -12.20 -4.92 13.61
N GLN A 117 -11.88 -5.97 12.83
CA GLN A 117 -10.86 -5.89 11.77
C GLN A 117 -11.29 -4.89 10.68
N VAL A 118 -12.55 -4.96 10.24
CA VAL A 118 -13.11 -4.01 9.27
C VAL A 118 -13.08 -2.58 9.80
N ALA A 119 -13.46 -2.37 11.06
CA ALA A 119 -13.45 -1.05 11.69
C ALA A 119 -12.05 -0.44 11.74
N ALA A 120 -11.03 -1.23 12.13
CA ALA A 120 -9.64 -0.77 12.17
C ALA A 120 -9.12 -0.42 10.76
N THR A 121 -9.40 -1.27 9.77
CA THR A 121 -8.93 -1.04 8.39
C THR A 121 -9.61 0.19 7.78
N ARG A 122 -10.93 0.37 7.97
CA ARG A 122 -11.66 1.57 7.52
C ARG A 122 -11.14 2.83 8.18
N TRP A 123 -10.84 2.78 9.47
CA TRP A 123 -10.22 3.89 10.19
C TRP A 123 -8.88 4.28 9.53
N TYR A 124 -8.03 3.30 9.19
CA TYR A 124 -6.75 3.59 8.52
C TYR A 124 -6.96 4.23 7.14
N VAL A 125 -7.88 3.68 6.33
CA VAL A 125 -8.26 4.25 5.02
C VAL A 125 -8.69 5.71 5.18
N ASP A 126 -9.59 6.00 6.11
CA ASP A 126 -10.09 7.36 6.35
C ASP A 126 -8.97 8.32 6.77
N ARG A 127 -8.05 7.85 7.62
CA ARG A 127 -6.89 8.65 8.04
C ARG A 127 -5.94 8.95 6.88
N VAL A 128 -5.70 7.98 6.00
CA VAL A 128 -4.92 8.20 4.77
C VAL A 128 -5.60 9.24 3.89
N LEU A 129 -6.89 9.09 3.64
CA LEU A 129 -7.67 10.03 2.80
C LEU A 129 -7.66 11.47 3.35
N GLU A 130 -7.84 11.61 4.65
CA GLU A 130 -7.76 12.90 5.33
C GLU A 130 -6.36 13.53 5.20
N SER A 131 -5.32 12.74 5.51
CA SER A 131 -3.93 13.20 5.44
C SER A 131 -3.51 13.56 4.01
N PHE A 132 -3.90 12.74 3.02
CA PHE A 132 -3.60 13.00 1.61
C PHE A 132 -4.26 14.29 1.11
N ARG A 133 -5.51 14.52 1.49
CA ARG A 133 -6.23 15.77 1.18
C ARG A 133 -5.55 16.98 1.81
N ASN A 134 -5.17 16.86 3.09
CA ASN A 134 -4.52 17.96 3.82
C ASN A 134 -3.12 18.29 3.30
N ALA A 135 -2.38 17.28 2.83
CA ALA A 135 -1.05 17.46 2.24
C ALA A 135 -1.09 18.22 0.91
N ASN A 136 -2.21 18.16 0.18
CA ASN A 136 -2.46 18.90 -1.06
C ASN A 136 -1.29 18.79 -2.07
N TYR A 137 -0.81 17.57 -2.33
CA TYR A 137 0.26 17.30 -3.28
C TYR A 137 -0.09 17.79 -4.68
N LYS A 138 0.88 18.42 -5.36
CA LYS A 138 0.67 19.01 -6.68
C LYS A 138 0.71 17.98 -7.81
N ASN A 139 1.53 16.97 -7.65
CA ASN A 139 1.92 16.04 -8.70
C ASN A 139 1.39 14.62 -8.49
N LEU A 140 0.80 14.33 -7.32
CA LEU A 140 0.37 13.00 -6.93
C LEU A 140 -1.15 12.88 -6.88
N ASP A 141 -1.67 11.75 -7.37
CA ASP A 141 -3.05 11.31 -7.19
C ASP A 141 -3.08 9.99 -6.42
N LEU A 142 -3.94 9.88 -5.40
CA LEU A 142 -4.16 8.61 -4.72
C LEU A 142 -5.00 7.69 -5.61
N ALA A 143 -4.38 6.61 -6.10
CA ALA A 143 -5.06 5.64 -6.98
C ALA A 143 -5.81 4.57 -6.19
N GLY A 144 -5.33 4.23 -5.00
CA GLY A 144 -5.96 3.18 -4.21
C GLY A 144 -5.10 2.64 -3.09
N PHE A 145 -5.48 1.45 -2.67
CA PHE A 145 -4.83 0.77 -1.55
C PHE A 145 -4.33 -0.61 -1.95
N TYR A 146 -3.25 -1.03 -1.33
CA TYR A 146 -2.64 -2.33 -1.51
C TYR A 146 -2.87 -3.22 -0.29
N TRP A 147 -3.37 -4.42 -0.52
CA TRP A 147 -3.49 -5.46 0.50
C TRP A 147 -2.13 -6.09 0.76
N VAL A 148 -1.59 -5.90 1.97
CA VAL A 148 -0.20 -6.22 2.27
C VAL A 148 0.07 -7.71 2.46
N ASP A 149 -0.94 -8.51 2.88
CA ASP A 149 -0.77 -9.96 3.02
C ASP A 149 -0.78 -10.63 1.65
N GLU A 150 0.24 -11.40 1.36
CA GLU A 150 0.41 -12.09 0.07
C GLU A 150 -0.43 -13.36 -0.05
N ASP A 151 -1.12 -13.76 1.02
CA ASP A 151 -2.03 -14.90 1.11
C ASP A 151 -3.34 -14.49 1.79
N ILE A 152 -4.46 -15.05 1.34
CA ILE A 152 -5.79 -14.67 1.81
C ILE A 152 -6.47 -15.76 2.67
N ALA A 153 -5.76 -16.81 3.06
CA ALA A 153 -6.31 -18.01 3.71
C ALA A 153 -7.25 -17.73 4.90
N HIS A 154 -7.00 -16.63 5.64
CA HIS A 154 -7.79 -16.27 6.82
C HIS A 154 -8.58 -14.97 6.65
N ASN A 155 -8.47 -14.29 5.51
CA ASN A 155 -8.90 -12.91 5.33
C ASN A 155 -9.81 -12.66 4.10
N GLY A 156 -10.32 -13.70 3.43
CA GLY A 156 -11.14 -13.55 2.23
C GLY A 156 -12.39 -12.70 2.43
N ASP A 157 -13.14 -12.92 3.52
CA ASP A 157 -14.31 -12.10 3.83
C ASP A 157 -13.94 -10.67 4.26
N LEU A 158 -12.75 -10.50 4.86
CA LEU A 158 -12.24 -9.18 5.22
C LEU A 158 -11.89 -8.39 3.97
N SER A 159 -11.22 -9.02 2.98
CA SER A 159 -10.86 -8.33 1.74
C SER A 159 -12.08 -7.80 1.00
N LEU A 160 -13.18 -8.58 0.93
CA LEU A 160 -14.45 -8.13 0.33
C LEU A 160 -15.03 -6.92 1.04
N SER A 161 -15.12 -6.97 2.38
CA SER A 161 -15.67 -5.85 3.17
C SER A 161 -14.81 -4.58 3.07
N VAL A 162 -13.49 -4.74 2.92
CA VAL A 162 -12.54 -3.65 2.72
C VAL A 162 -12.64 -3.10 1.30
N SER A 163 -12.75 -3.98 0.30
CA SER A 163 -12.93 -3.63 -1.10
C SER A 163 -14.17 -2.76 -1.31
N GLU A 164 -15.33 -3.18 -0.80
CA GLU A 164 -16.57 -2.40 -0.86
C GLU A 164 -16.39 -0.98 -0.30
N TYR A 165 -15.64 -0.88 0.80
CA TYR A 165 -15.36 0.43 1.39
C TYR A 165 -14.45 1.29 0.53
N ILE A 166 -13.36 0.74 -0.01
CA ILE A 166 -12.43 1.42 -0.91
C ILE A 166 -13.16 1.88 -2.17
N HIS A 167 -13.96 1.01 -2.79
CA HIS A 167 -14.77 1.33 -3.97
C HIS A 167 -15.78 2.46 -3.70
N SER A 168 -16.36 2.52 -2.47
CA SER A 168 -17.24 3.63 -2.08
C SER A 168 -16.54 5.01 -2.08
N LYS A 169 -15.21 5.03 -2.10
CA LYS A 169 -14.37 6.23 -2.22
C LYS A 169 -13.87 6.49 -3.65
N ASN A 170 -14.33 5.71 -4.63
CA ASN A 170 -13.85 5.73 -6.03
C ASN A 170 -12.35 5.44 -6.16
N LEU A 171 -11.82 4.53 -5.34
CA LEU A 171 -10.43 4.10 -5.33
C LEU A 171 -10.32 2.63 -5.67
N LEU A 172 -9.14 2.22 -6.16
CA LEU A 172 -8.85 0.86 -6.57
C LEU A 172 -8.21 0.05 -5.44
N PHE A 173 -8.39 -1.26 -5.51
CA PHE A 173 -7.83 -2.20 -4.55
C PHE A 173 -6.87 -3.15 -5.24
N TYR A 174 -5.61 -3.19 -4.76
CA TYR A 174 -4.48 -3.88 -5.37
C TYR A 174 -4.01 -5.04 -4.50
N TRP A 175 -3.52 -6.12 -5.15
CA TRP A 175 -2.93 -7.26 -4.48
C TRP A 175 -1.72 -7.81 -5.24
N ILE A 176 -0.73 -8.36 -4.51
CA ILE A 176 0.46 -8.99 -5.08
C ILE A 176 0.65 -10.36 -4.42
N PRO A 177 -0.19 -11.36 -4.77
CA PRO A 177 -0.07 -12.71 -4.22
C PRO A 177 1.16 -13.44 -4.77
N TYR A 178 1.71 -14.36 -3.99
CA TYR A 178 2.70 -15.29 -4.51
C TYR A 178 2.04 -16.45 -5.27
N TRP A 179 2.81 -17.13 -6.10
CA TRP A 179 2.37 -18.32 -6.83
C TRP A 179 1.81 -19.39 -5.87
N LYS A 180 0.60 -19.85 -6.13
CA LYS A 180 -0.17 -20.77 -5.28
C LYS A 180 -0.61 -20.24 -3.91
N ALA A 181 -0.51 -18.95 -3.62
CA ALA A 181 -1.17 -18.36 -2.45
C ALA A 181 -2.68 -18.66 -2.49
N VAL A 182 -3.31 -18.86 -1.34
CA VAL A 182 -4.75 -19.10 -1.30
C VAL A 182 -5.49 -17.90 -1.94
N GLY A 183 -6.29 -18.18 -2.96
CA GLY A 183 -7.11 -17.17 -3.65
C GLY A 183 -6.40 -16.42 -4.78
N TYR A 184 -5.14 -16.72 -5.11
CA TYR A 184 -4.39 -16.00 -6.15
C TYR A 184 -5.09 -16.01 -7.52
N ASP A 185 -5.83 -17.05 -7.85
CA ASP A 185 -6.60 -17.24 -9.10
C ASP A 185 -8.03 -16.66 -9.03
N LYS A 186 -8.48 -16.24 -7.83
CA LYS A 186 -9.82 -15.72 -7.54
C LYS A 186 -9.81 -14.26 -7.07
N TRP A 187 -8.77 -13.53 -7.38
CA TRP A 187 -8.57 -12.18 -6.87
C TRP A 187 -9.76 -11.23 -7.15
N ARG A 188 -10.44 -11.36 -8.30
CA ARG A 188 -11.64 -10.57 -8.60
C ARG A 188 -12.82 -10.90 -7.69
N GLU A 189 -13.02 -12.19 -7.37
CA GLU A 189 -14.07 -12.64 -6.45
C GLU A 189 -13.78 -12.17 -5.01
N LEU A 190 -12.50 -11.90 -4.70
CA LEU A 190 -12.04 -11.36 -3.41
C LEU A 190 -12.08 -9.83 -3.34
N GLY A 191 -12.55 -9.18 -4.41
CA GLY A 191 -12.79 -7.74 -4.46
C GLY A 191 -11.61 -6.90 -4.95
N PHE A 192 -10.52 -7.51 -5.43
CA PHE A 192 -9.39 -6.77 -5.97
C PHE A 192 -9.64 -6.32 -7.41
N ASP A 193 -9.24 -5.11 -7.74
CA ASP A 193 -9.30 -4.56 -9.11
C ASP A 193 -8.10 -4.99 -9.95
N MET A 194 -6.94 -5.13 -9.31
CA MET A 194 -5.69 -5.54 -9.95
C MET A 194 -4.91 -6.50 -9.05
N ALA A 195 -4.38 -7.56 -9.65
CA ALA A 195 -3.47 -8.48 -8.99
C ALA A 195 -2.21 -8.70 -9.83
N TYR A 196 -1.06 -8.63 -9.18
CA TYR A 196 0.26 -8.88 -9.79
C TYR A 196 0.84 -10.15 -9.17
N LEU A 197 0.84 -11.24 -9.93
CA LEU A 197 1.33 -12.52 -9.43
C LEU A 197 2.85 -12.50 -9.28
N GLN A 198 3.33 -12.86 -8.08
CA GLN A 198 4.76 -13.13 -7.85
C GLN A 198 5.05 -14.57 -8.30
N PRO A 199 5.90 -14.79 -9.32
CA PRO A 199 6.13 -16.13 -9.87
C PRO A 199 6.97 -17.03 -8.97
N ASN A 200 7.67 -16.51 -7.97
CA ASN A 200 8.51 -17.23 -7.00
C ASN A 200 9.67 -18.07 -7.60
N HIS A 201 10.08 -17.81 -8.84
CA HIS A 201 11.18 -18.53 -9.50
C HIS A 201 12.51 -18.54 -8.70
N PHE A 202 12.74 -17.51 -7.88
CA PHE A 202 13.94 -17.44 -7.03
C PHE A 202 13.91 -18.41 -5.85
N PHE A 203 12.74 -18.93 -5.49
CA PHE A 203 12.56 -19.75 -4.29
C PHE A 203 12.19 -21.20 -4.62
N GLU A 204 11.73 -21.48 -5.83
CA GLU A 204 11.30 -22.81 -6.26
C GLU A 204 11.82 -23.11 -7.68
N GLU A 205 12.76 -24.07 -7.78
CA GLU A 205 13.38 -24.48 -9.05
C GLU A 205 12.41 -25.15 -10.05
N ASN A 206 11.25 -25.61 -9.59
CA ASN A 206 10.29 -26.39 -10.37
C ASN A 206 9.04 -25.61 -10.81
N ILE A 207 9.05 -24.29 -10.80
CA ILE A 207 7.96 -23.49 -11.36
C ILE A 207 8.11 -23.47 -12.87
N PRO A 208 7.12 -23.96 -13.66
CA PRO A 208 7.21 -23.91 -15.11
C PRO A 208 7.22 -22.45 -15.59
N ASP A 209 8.05 -22.18 -16.58
CA ASP A 209 8.01 -20.93 -17.32
C ASP A 209 6.63 -20.82 -18.01
N SER A 210 5.92 -19.72 -17.75
CA SER A 210 4.59 -19.44 -18.34
C SER A 210 4.70 -18.91 -19.75
#